data_459c53b08236f44d9267ed35829386ba
#
_entry.id   459c53b08236f44d9267ed35829386ba
#
_cell.length_a   1.000
_cell.length_b   1.000
_cell.length_c   1.000
_cell.angle_alpha   90.00
_cell.angle_beta   90.00
_cell.angle_gamma   90.00
#
_symmetry.space_group_name_H-M   'P 1'
#
loop_
_entity.id
_entity.type
_entity.pdbx_description
1 polymer ?
#
loop_
_entity_poly.entity_id
_entity_poly.type
_entity_poly.pdbx_seq_one_letter_code
_entity_poly.pdbx_strand_id
1 'polypeptide(L)'
;SSFASENLPAGVLTDLISQGIIPGIGGILIFIPQIAFLFLFISILEESGYMSRVVFLMDKIMRKFGLSRNIENWKERIITILVTPFTTCSARLPVYAIIIALVIPDTRVLGILNLQGLTLMLLYLLGFGMAIFSAYVLNKILKIKGKTFFVVEMPNYKLPMFKNVAINVIEKTKAFVAGAGKVILAISIVLWFLASYGPGKKFKNADTIVRTEVVDTNITEAELDFKIASFKLENSYIGIMGKAIEPAISPLGYD
;
A
#
# COMPACT_ATOMS: atom_id res chain seq x y z
N SER A 1 21.37 6.10 -2.22
CA SER A 1 21.58 5.74 -3.65
C SER A 1 22.81 6.43 -4.22
N SER A 2 23.02 7.73 -3.97
CA SER A 2 24.19 8.48 -4.49
C SER A 2 25.54 7.87 -4.11
N PHE A 3 25.72 7.43 -2.86
CA PHE A 3 26.96 6.80 -2.40
C PHE A 3 27.28 5.48 -3.14
N ALA A 4 26.27 4.74 -3.56
CA ALA A 4 26.47 3.50 -4.33
C ALA A 4 26.82 3.78 -5.79
N SER A 5 26.26 4.85 -6.40
CA SER A 5 26.58 5.25 -7.77
C SER A 5 27.97 5.87 -7.93
N GLU A 6 28.53 6.48 -6.87
CA GLU A 6 29.86 7.08 -6.90
C GLU A 6 31.00 6.07 -6.70
N ASN A 7 30.79 5.01 -5.93
CA ASN A 7 31.86 4.08 -5.54
C ASN A 7 31.88 2.77 -6.35
N LEU A 8 30.86 2.49 -7.15
CA LEU A 8 30.83 1.28 -7.99
C LEU A 8 31.06 1.64 -9.47
N PRO A 9 31.80 0.79 -10.22
CA PRO A 9 31.97 0.99 -11.65
C PRO A 9 30.61 1.01 -12.36
N ALA A 10 30.45 1.95 -13.31
CA ALA A 10 29.23 2.08 -14.09
C ALA A 10 28.88 0.75 -14.79
N GLY A 11 27.70 0.20 -14.49
CA GLY A 11 27.24 -1.07 -15.05
C GLY A 11 25.85 -1.45 -14.58
N VAL A 12 25.27 -2.43 -15.25
CA VAL A 12 23.91 -2.95 -14.96
C VAL A 12 23.73 -3.36 -13.49
N LEU A 13 24.79 -3.89 -12.85
CA LEU A 13 24.78 -4.26 -11.44
C LEU A 13 24.65 -3.04 -10.51
N THR A 14 25.32 -1.95 -10.84
CA THR A 14 25.25 -0.71 -10.06
C THR A 14 23.85 -0.10 -10.16
N ASP A 15 23.27 -0.11 -11.36
CA ASP A 15 21.89 0.38 -11.59
C ASP A 15 20.88 -0.50 -10.87
N LEU A 16 21.03 -1.82 -10.88
CA LEU A 16 20.18 -2.74 -10.13
C LEU A 16 20.24 -2.45 -8.62
N ILE A 17 21.42 -2.25 -8.08
CA ILE A 17 21.60 -1.98 -6.64
C ILE A 17 21.03 -0.61 -6.29
N SER A 18 21.38 0.44 -7.04
CA SER A 18 21.02 1.82 -6.72
C SER A 18 19.56 2.16 -6.97
N GLN A 19 18.96 1.58 -8.01
CA GLN A 19 17.58 1.91 -8.45
C GLN A 19 16.57 0.79 -8.18
N GLY A 20 17.03 -0.46 -8.02
CA GLY A 20 16.16 -1.60 -7.74
C GLY A 20 16.15 -1.99 -6.25
N ILE A 21 17.32 -2.37 -5.72
CA ILE A 21 17.42 -2.98 -4.38
C ILE A 21 17.34 -1.93 -3.28
N ILE A 22 18.11 -0.84 -3.37
CA ILE A 22 18.14 0.20 -2.32
C ILE A 22 16.76 0.86 -2.12
N PRO A 23 16.04 1.29 -3.17
CA PRO A 23 14.69 1.81 -3.00
C PRO A 23 13.70 0.78 -2.45
N GLY A 24 13.83 -0.49 -2.85
CA GLY A 24 13.02 -1.59 -2.33
C GLY A 24 13.22 -1.80 -0.82
N ILE A 25 14.47 -1.82 -0.36
CA ILE A 25 14.81 -1.90 1.07
C ILE A 25 14.33 -0.64 1.80
N GLY A 26 14.52 0.54 1.21
CA GLY A 26 14.04 1.81 1.75
C GLY A 26 12.53 1.81 1.99
N GLY A 27 11.75 1.29 1.05
CA GLY A 27 10.32 1.11 1.19
C GLY A 27 9.94 0.21 2.38
N ILE A 28 10.67 -0.90 2.58
CA ILE A 28 10.44 -1.79 3.72
C ILE A 28 10.77 -1.09 5.04
N LEU A 29 11.90 -0.36 5.10
CA LEU A 29 12.36 0.32 6.32
C LEU A 29 11.37 1.38 6.81
N ILE A 30 10.66 2.06 5.92
CA ILE A 30 9.62 3.05 6.27
C ILE A 30 8.44 2.38 6.98
N PHE A 31 8.08 1.16 6.61
CA PHE A 31 6.94 0.45 7.21
C PHE A 31 7.27 -0.23 8.55
N ILE A 32 8.55 -0.52 8.84
CA ILE A 32 8.96 -1.21 10.08
C ILE A 32 8.49 -0.46 11.33
N PRO A 33 8.79 0.83 11.53
CA PRO A 33 8.35 1.56 12.72
C PRO A 33 6.82 1.57 12.85
N GLN A 34 6.11 1.83 11.75
CA GLN A 34 4.65 1.89 11.74
C GLN A 34 4.01 0.56 12.17
N ILE A 35 4.54 -0.54 11.67
CA ILE A 35 4.05 -1.89 11.98
C ILE A 35 4.45 -2.27 13.41
N ALA A 36 5.66 -1.93 13.85
CA ALA A 36 6.09 -2.16 15.22
C ALA A 36 5.20 -1.44 16.24
N PHE A 37 4.86 -0.16 16.00
CA PHE A 37 3.92 0.59 16.84
C PHE A 37 2.51 -0.03 16.83
N LEU A 38 2.02 -0.44 15.68
CA LEU A 38 0.72 -1.12 15.58
C LEU A 38 0.69 -2.40 16.42
N PHE A 39 1.69 -3.25 16.28
CA PHE A 39 1.78 -4.48 17.07
C PHE A 39 2.04 -4.22 18.54
N LEU A 40 2.75 -3.15 18.89
CA LEU A 40 2.94 -2.73 20.28
C LEU A 40 1.58 -2.44 20.94
N PHE A 41 0.75 -1.60 20.33
CA PHE A 41 -0.58 -1.30 20.87
C PHE A 41 -1.48 -2.52 20.91
N ILE A 42 -1.51 -3.32 19.85
CA ILE A 42 -2.31 -4.55 19.83
C ILE A 42 -1.85 -5.51 20.92
N SER A 43 -0.54 -5.71 21.09
CA SER A 43 0.01 -6.64 22.09
C SER A 43 -0.27 -6.17 23.52
N ILE A 44 -0.21 -4.86 23.80
CA ILE A 44 -0.60 -4.30 25.10
C ILE A 44 -2.10 -4.54 25.38
N LEU A 45 -2.96 -4.29 24.39
CA LEU A 45 -4.40 -4.50 24.52
C LEU A 45 -4.77 -5.98 24.66
N GLU A 46 -4.04 -6.86 24.00
CA GLU A 46 -4.21 -8.31 24.08
C GLU A 46 -3.79 -8.85 25.44
N GLU A 47 -2.60 -8.48 25.90
CA GLU A 47 -2.03 -8.92 27.19
C GLU A 47 -2.85 -8.40 28.37
N SER A 48 -3.42 -7.18 28.26
CA SER A 48 -4.28 -6.62 29.32
C SER A 48 -5.66 -7.29 29.43
N GLY A 49 -6.03 -8.17 28.47
CA GLY A 49 -7.36 -8.79 28.40
C GLY A 49 -8.45 -7.86 27.85
N TYR A 50 -8.12 -6.64 27.45
CA TYR A 50 -9.08 -5.69 26.86
C TYR A 50 -9.60 -6.17 25.51
N MET A 51 -8.74 -6.79 24.71
CA MET A 51 -9.11 -7.26 23.37
C MET A 51 -10.27 -8.26 23.39
N SER A 52 -10.30 -9.20 24.34
CA SER A 52 -11.38 -10.18 24.49
C SER A 52 -12.73 -9.54 24.73
N ARG A 53 -12.77 -8.44 25.49
CA ARG A 53 -14.01 -7.71 25.79
C ARG A 53 -14.49 -6.88 24.60
N VAL A 54 -13.59 -6.20 23.92
CA VAL A 54 -13.91 -5.46 22.68
C VAL A 54 -14.46 -6.42 21.63
N VAL A 55 -13.84 -7.60 21.50
CA VAL A 55 -14.30 -8.66 20.60
C VAL A 55 -15.70 -9.10 20.93
N PHE A 56 -16.02 -9.32 22.20
CA PHE A 56 -17.36 -9.70 22.64
C PHE A 56 -18.40 -8.61 22.33
N LEU A 57 -18.08 -7.34 22.58
CA LEU A 57 -18.95 -6.23 22.27
C LEU A 57 -19.17 -6.07 20.76
N MET A 58 -18.09 -6.15 19.99
CA MET A 58 -18.12 -6.05 18.53
C MET A 58 -18.84 -7.23 17.88
N ASP A 59 -18.74 -8.43 18.44
CA ASP A 59 -19.43 -9.61 17.93
C ASP A 59 -20.97 -9.39 17.89
N LYS A 60 -21.52 -8.75 18.92
CA LYS A 60 -22.96 -8.39 18.96
C LYS A 60 -23.37 -7.47 17.80
N ILE A 61 -22.49 -6.54 17.41
CA ILE A 61 -22.73 -5.61 16.31
C ILE A 61 -22.50 -6.31 14.97
N MET A 62 -21.38 -7.02 14.84
CA MET A 62 -20.97 -7.69 13.60
C MET A 62 -21.95 -8.78 13.16
N ARG A 63 -22.61 -9.47 14.10
CA ARG A 63 -23.68 -10.45 13.79
C ARG A 63 -24.84 -9.82 13.02
N LYS A 64 -25.17 -8.56 13.27
CA LYS A 64 -26.21 -7.86 12.51
C LYS A 64 -25.86 -7.69 11.03
N PHE A 65 -24.56 -7.60 10.73
CA PHE A 65 -24.04 -7.46 9.37
C PHE A 65 -23.63 -8.81 8.74
N GLY A 66 -23.90 -9.93 9.42
CA GLY A 66 -23.53 -11.26 8.91
C GLY A 66 -22.05 -11.58 8.99
N LEU A 67 -21.26 -10.79 9.70
CA LEU A 67 -19.85 -10.99 9.98
C LEU A 67 -19.71 -11.61 11.37
N SER A 68 -20.01 -12.89 11.50
CA SER A 68 -19.73 -13.63 12.74
C SER A 68 -18.23 -13.96 12.81
N ARG A 69 -17.64 -13.77 13.98
CA ARG A 69 -16.21 -14.01 14.21
C ARG A 69 -15.86 -15.49 14.46
N ASN A 70 -16.77 -16.37 14.18
CA ASN A 70 -16.57 -17.79 14.40
C ASN A 70 -15.66 -18.36 13.29
N ILE A 71 -14.37 -18.40 13.60
CA ILE A 71 -13.28 -18.90 12.75
C ILE A 71 -13.42 -20.40 12.42
N GLU A 72 -14.35 -21.11 13.03
CA GLU A 72 -14.59 -22.53 12.75
C GLU A 72 -15.22 -22.76 11.37
N ASN A 73 -15.98 -21.81 10.84
CA ASN A 73 -16.52 -21.91 9.49
C ASN A 73 -15.53 -21.37 8.46
N TRP A 74 -14.95 -22.26 7.67
CA TRP A 74 -14.08 -21.94 6.54
C TRP A 74 -14.62 -20.80 5.65
N LYS A 75 -15.93 -20.76 5.43
CA LYS A 75 -16.59 -19.74 4.61
C LYS A 75 -16.53 -18.35 5.22
N GLU A 76 -16.73 -18.22 6.53
CA GLU A 76 -16.64 -16.93 7.25
C GLU A 76 -15.20 -16.41 7.26
N ARG A 77 -14.24 -17.32 7.40
CA ARG A 77 -12.82 -16.98 7.31
C ARG A 77 -12.45 -16.44 5.94
N ILE A 78 -12.95 -17.04 4.86
CA ILE A 78 -12.76 -16.53 3.50
C ILE A 78 -13.36 -15.14 3.33
N ILE A 79 -14.59 -14.89 3.81
CA ILE A 79 -15.20 -13.56 3.74
C ILE A 79 -14.33 -12.53 4.45
N THR A 80 -13.87 -12.82 5.65
CA THR A 80 -13.01 -11.90 6.39
C THR A 80 -11.72 -11.60 5.65
N ILE A 81 -11.06 -12.62 5.09
CA ILE A 81 -9.82 -12.45 4.29
C ILE A 81 -10.08 -11.59 3.05
N LEU A 82 -11.19 -11.81 2.34
CA LEU A 82 -11.53 -11.08 1.11
C LEU A 82 -11.99 -9.65 1.38
N VAL A 83 -12.64 -9.39 2.53
CA VAL A 83 -13.13 -8.05 2.90
C VAL A 83 -12.04 -7.18 3.53
N THR A 84 -11.07 -7.78 4.22
CA THR A 84 -9.97 -7.04 4.88
C THR A 84 -9.24 -6.05 3.97
N PRO A 85 -8.92 -6.34 2.70
CA PRO A 85 -8.28 -5.39 1.80
C PRO A 85 -9.11 -4.15 1.45
N PHE A 86 -10.43 -4.19 1.61
CA PHE A 86 -11.30 -3.03 1.36
C PHE A 86 -11.27 -2.02 2.51
N THR A 87 -10.90 -2.45 3.72
CA THR A 87 -10.74 -1.53 4.84
C THR A 87 -9.51 -0.66 4.62
N THR A 88 -9.71 0.65 4.72
CA THR A 88 -8.61 1.63 4.61
C THR A 88 -7.68 1.52 5.80
N CYS A 89 -6.38 1.35 5.53
CA CYS A 89 -5.34 1.33 6.55
C CYS A 89 -4.51 2.63 6.51
N SER A 90 -3.82 2.94 7.59
CA SER A 90 -2.95 4.12 7.67
C SER A 90 -1.81 4.13 6.66
N ALA A 91 -1.40 2.96 6.13
CA ALA A 91 -0.37 2.85 5.09
C ALA A 91 -0.80 3.46 3.74
N ARG A 92 -2.10 3.61 3.49
CA ARG A 92 -2.63 4.25 2.27
C ARG A 92 -2.71 5.77 2.37
N LEU A 93 -2.63 6.33 3.59
CA LEU A 93 -2.68 7.79 3.79
C LEU A 93 -1.67 8.58 2.95
N PRO A 94 -0.37 8.22 2.92
CA PRO A 94 0.60 8.97 2.12
C PRO A 94 0.27 8.96 0.62
N VAL A 95 -0.22 7.83 0.10
CA VAL A 95 -0.60 7.69 -1.31
C VAL A 95 -1.81 8.57 -1.63
N TYR A 96 -2.84 8.52 -0.78
CA TYR A 96 -4.01 9.37 -0.95
C TYR A 96 -3.67 10.85 -0.84
N ALA A 97 -2.81 11.23 0.12
CA ALA A 97 -2.38 12.61 0.29
C ALA A 97 -1.67 13.16 -0.96
N ILE A 98 -0.77 12.36 -1.57
CA ILE A 98 -0.07 12.77 -2.79
C ILE A 98 -1.05 12.91 -3.97
N ILE A 99 -1.91 11.92 -4.20
CA ILE A 99 -2.88 11.95 -5.30
C ILE A 99 -3.85 13.13 -5.12
N ILE A 100 -4.37 13.33 -3.91
CA ILE A 100 -5.28 14.43 -3.61
C ILE A 100 -4.59 15.78 -3.81
N ALA A 101 -3.33 15.94 -3.38
CA ALA A 101 -2.58 17.17 -3.56
C ALA A 101 -2.31 17.49 -5.03
N LEU A 102 -2.16 16.48 -5.90
CA LEU A 102 -1.94 16.66 -7.33
C LEU A 102 -3.23 16.98 -8.09
N VAL A 103 -4.35 16.35 -7.73
CA VAL A 103 -5.60 16.43 -8.50
C VAL A 103 -6.54 17.52 -7.98
N ILE A 104 -6.53 17.79 -6.67
CA ILE A 104 -7.49 18.66 -6.02
C ILE A 104 -6.82 19.97 -5.58
N PRO A 105 -7.28 21.13 -6.09
CA PRO A 105 -6.74 22.43 -5.69
C PRO A 105 -7.02 22.70 -4.21
N ASP A 106 -6.09 23.41 -3.57
CA ASP A 106 -6.22 23.81 -2.15
C ASP A 106 -7.23 24.97 -2.03
N THR A 107 -8.51 24.63 -2.11
CA THR A 107 -9.62 25.58 -1.94
C THR A 107 -10.39 25.26 -0.66
N ARG A 108 -10.81 26.31 0.05
CA ARG A 108 -11.64 26.16 1.25
C ARG A 108 -13.12 26.16 0.85
N VAL A 109 -13.79 25.08 1.19
CA VAL A 109 -15.25 24.94 1.04
C VAL A 109 -15.91 25.32 2.35
N LEU A 110 -16.93 26.17 2.32
CA LEU A 110 -17.64 26.70 3.52
C LEU A 110 -16.76 27.44 4.55
N GLY A 111 -15.59 27.95 4.14
CA GLY A 111 -14.73 28.77 4.99
C GLY A 111 -13.91 28.03 6.07
N ILE A 112 -14.25 26.81 6.43
CA ILE A 112 -13.63 26.03 7.52
C ILE A 112 -13.00 24.74 7.04
N LEU A 113 -13.62 24.07 6.05
CA LEU A 113 -13.18 22.77 5.54
C LEU A 113 -12.32 22.91 4.30
N ASN A 114 -11.13 22.31 4.33
CA ASN A 114 -10.29 22.16 3.15
C ASN A 114 -10.87 21.07 2.25
N LEU A 115 -11.00 21.35 0.96
CA LEU A 115 -11.53 20.41 -0.04
C LEU A 115 -10.72 19.11 -0.08
N GLN A 116 -9.40 19.19 0.07
CA GLN A 116 -8.51 18.03 0.14
C GLN A 116 -8.81 17.13 1.34
N GLY A 117 -9.03 17.73 2.53
CA GLY A 117 -9.39 16.99 3.74
C GLY A 117 -10.77 16.36 3.65
N LEU A 118 -11.75 17.07 3.05
CA LEU A 118 -13.10 16.53 2.80
C LEU A 118 -13.05 15.31 1.87
N THR A 119 -12.27 15.39 0.80
CA THR A 119 -12.09 14.28 -0.15
C THR A 119 -11.43 13.08 0.52
N LEU A 120 -10.41 13.31 1.35
CA LEU A 120 -9.78 12.24 2.12
C LEU A 120 -10.79 11.54 3.03
N MET A 121 -11.60 12.32 3.77
CA MET A 121 -12.65 11.78 4.62
C MET A 121 -13.67 10.95 3.83
N LEU A 122 -14.08 11.45 2.66
CA LEU A 122 -15.03 10.75 1.79
C LEU A 122 -14.47 9.45 1.25
N LEU A 123 -13.19 9.40 0.85
CA LEU A 123 -12.51 8.19 0.43
C LEU A 123 -12.44 7.13 1.55
N TYR A 124 -12.22 7.55 2.80
CA TYR A 124 -12.24 6.64 3.94
C TYR A 124 -13.63 6.08 4.21
N LEU A 125 -14.67 6.95 4.18
CA LEU A 125 -16.07 6.52 4.34
C LEU A 125 -16.49 5.57 3.21
N LEU A 126 -16.08 5.85 1.98
CA LEU A 126 -16.34 5.00 0.83
C LEU A 126 -15.66 3.63 1.00
N GLY A 127 -14.40 3.59 1.42
CA GLY A 127 -13.68 2.34 1.69
C GLY A 127 -14.38 1.50 2.77
N PHE A 128 -14.83 2.14 3.86
CA PHE A 128 -15.57 1.46 4.93
C PHE A 128 -16.94 0.97 4.44
N GLY A 129 -17.66 1.80 3.67
CA GLY A 129 -18.94 1.42 3.05
C GLY A 129 -18.79 0.24 2.09
N MET A 130 -17.75 0.25 1.25
CA MET A 130 -17.45 -0.86 0.34
C MET A 130 -17.09 -2.15 1.08
N ALA A 131 -16.39 -2.07 2.21
CA ALA A 131 -16.09 -3.24 3.04
C ALA A 131 -17.38 -3.88 3.58
N ILE A 132 -18.31 -3.06 4.12
CA ILE A 132 -19.62 -3.54 4.61
C ILE A 132 -20.44 -4.12 3.45
N PHE A 133 -20.52 -3.42 2.34
CA PHE A 133 -21.24 -3.87 1.15
C PHE A 133 -20.69 -5.20 0.61
N SER A 134 -19.38 -5.32 0.48
CA SER A 134 -18.71 -6.53 0.05
C SER A 134 -18.98 -7.70 1.01
N ALA A 135 -18.89 -7.46 2.32
CA ALA A 135 -19.21 -8.46 3.33
C ALA A 135 -20.67 -8.95 3.21
N TYR A 136 -21.61 -8.04 3.02
CA TYR A 136 -23.03 -8.37 2.84
C TYR A 136 -23.26 -9.21 1.58
N VAL A 137 -22.68 -8.80 0.45
CA VAL A 137 -22.81 -9.52 -0.82
C VAL A 137 -22.20 -10.92 -0.72
N LEU A 138 -20.97 -11.04 -0.18
CA LEU A 138 -20.32 -12.34 -0.02
C LEU A 138 -21.09 -13.26 0.92
N ASN A 139 -21.62 -12.74 2.02
CA ASN A 139 -22.43 -13.51 2.95
C ASN A 139 -23.69 -14.08 2.28
N LYS A 140 -24.36 -13.26 1.44
CA LYS A 140 -25.53 -13.68 0.67
C LYS A 140 -25.19 -14.74 -0.39
N ILE A 141 -24.05 -14.62 -1.06
CA ILE A 141 -23.61 -15.56 -2.09
C ILE A 141 -23.21 -16.90 -1.46
N LEU A 142 -22.44 -16.89 -0.39
CA LEU A 142 -21.94 -18.10 0.27
C LEU A 142 -23.00 -18.84 1.12
N LYS A 143 -24.20 -18.24 1.28
CA LYS A 143 -25.36 -18.82 2.01
C LYS A 143 -24.94 -19.43 3.35
N ILE A 144 -24.30 -18.64 4.19
CA ILE A 144 -23.85 -19.11 5.51
C ILE A 144 -25.09 -19.28 6.41
N LYS A 145 -25.48 -20.52 6.61
CA LYS A 145 -26.52 -20.92 7.56
C LYS A 145 -25.84 -21.56 8.77
N GLY A 146 -25.55 -20.77 9.78
CA GLY A 146 -25.02 -21.28 11.04
C GLY A 146 -25.27 -20.30 12.17
N LYS A 147 -26.11 -20.68 13.12
CA LYS A 147 -26.20 -20.01 14.43
C LYS A 147 -25.17 -20.68 15.34
N THR A 148 -23.97 -20.20 15.36
CA THR A 148 -22.95 -20.66 16.30
C THR A 148 -22.99 -19.78 17.53
N PHE A 149 -23.18 -20.41 18.68
CA PHE A 149 -23.10 -19.74 19.97
C PHE A 149 -21.64 -19.74 20.40
N PHE A 150 -21.03 -18.59 20.40
CA PHE A 150 -19.68 -18.43 20.89
C PHE A 150 -19.73 -18.01 22.35
N VAL A 151 -19.26 -18.87 23.24
CA VAL A 151 -19.08 -18.56 24.64
C VAL A 151 -17.63 -18.15 24.84
N VAL A 152 -17.39 -16.85 24.97
CA VAL A 152 -16.06 -16.33 25.34
C VAL A 152 -16.04 -16.20 26.85
N GLU A 153 -15.16 -16.92 27.49
CA GLU A 153 -14.80 -16.62 28.86
C GLU A 153 -14.10 -15.24 28.90
N MET A 154 -14.62 -14.33 29.71
CA MET A 154 -14.05 -13.01 29.86
C MET A 154 -12.86 -13.09 30.83
N PRO A 155 -11.63 -12.98 30.35
CA PRO A 155 -10.48 -12.96 31.23
C PRO A 155 -10.50 -11.69 32.11
N ASN A 156 -10.00 -11.84 33.32
CA ASN A 156 -9.81 -10.69 34.20
C ASN A 156 -8.75 -9.75 33.65
N TYR A 157 -8.86 -8.46 33.92
CA TYR A 157 -7.83 -7.49 33.59
C TYR A 157 -6.52 -7.86 34.30
N LYS A 158 -5.45 -7.91 33.52
CA LYS A 158 -4.09 -8.14 34.03
C LYS A 158 -3.19 -6.99 33.58
N LEU A 159 -2.21 -6.67 34.41
CA LEU A 159 -1.16 -5.76 33.97
C LEU A 159 -0.33 -6.44 32.89
N PRO A 160 -0.10 -5.79 31.73
CA PRO A 160 0.66 -6.39 30.65
C PRO A 160 2.12 -6.65 31.08
N MET A 161 2.62 -7.83 30.77
CA MET A 161 4.02 -8.16 30.99
C MET A 161 4.85 -7.61 29.84
N PHE A 162 5.63 -6.55 30.08
CA PHE A 162 6.45 -5.90 29.06
C PHE A 162 7.35 -6.82 28.28
N LYS A 163 7.84 -7.88 28.92
CA LYS A 163 8.67 -8.91 28.26
C LYS A 163 7.90 -9.63 27.15
N ASN A 164 6.66 -10.04 27.40
CA ASN A 164 5.83 -10.74 26.41
C ASN A 164 5.44 -9.80 25.27
N VAL A 165 5.08 -8.55 25.61
CA VAL A 165 4.78 -7.52 24.62
C VAL A 165 5.97 -7.28 23.70
N ALA A 166 7.19 -7.14 24.24
CA ALA A 166 8.39 -6.92 23.44
C ALA A 166 8.69 -8.11 22.52
N ILE A 167 8.58 -9.33 23.02
CA ILE A 167 8.80 -10.56 22.22
C ILE A 167 7.78 -10.62 21.08
N ASN A 168 6.49 -10.42 21.37
CA ASN A 168 5.45 -10.44 20.35
C ASN A 168 5.67 -9.39 19.26
N VAL A 169 6.05 -8.15 19.63
CA VAL A 169 6.35 -7.08 18.68
C VAL A 169 7.52 -7.47 17.77
N ILE A 170 8.60 -7.98 18.34
CA ILE A 170 9.79 -8.39 17.58
C ILE A 170 9.46 -9.54 16.64
N GLU A 171 8.76 -10.57 17.11
CA GLU A 171 8.38 -11.72 16.29
C GLU A 171 7.45 -11.33 15.14
N LYS A 172 6.42 -10.52 15.40
CA LYS A 172 5.48 -10.07 14.38
C LYS A 172 6.15 -9.15 13.36
N THR A 173 7.00 -8.23 13.81
CA THR A 173 7.77 -7.34 12.92
C THR A 173 8.75 -8.15 12.07
N LYS A 174 9.46 -9.11 12.67
CA LYS A 174 10.37 -10.02 11.93
C LYS A 174 9.61 -10.86 10.90
N ALA A 175 8.45 -11.40 11.27
CA ALA A 175 7.59 -12.14 10.34
C ALA A 175 7.10 -11.29 9.17
N PHE A 176 6.76 -10.02 9.43
CA PHE A 176 6.41 -9.08 8.37
C PHE A 176 7.59 -8.81 7.43
N VAL A 177 8.76 -8.48 7.96
CA VAL A 177 9.97 -8.21 7.16
C VAL A 177 10.35 -9.45 6.34
N ALA A 178 10.30 -10.64 6.93
CA ALA A 178 10.63 -11.87 6.23
C ALA A 178 9.59 -12.27 5.17
N GLY A 179 8.30 -12.01 5.40
CA GLY A 179 7.20 -12.31 4.49
C GLY A 179 7.01 -11.25 3.43
N ALA A 180 6.49 -10.09 3.83
CA ALA A 180 6.18 -8.99 2.93
C ALA A 180 7.43 -8.36 2.32
N GLY A 181 8.54 -8.30 3.06
CA GLY A 181 9.80 -7.75 2.56
C GLY A 181 10.34 -8.49 1.35
N LYS A 182 10.28 -9.81 1.32
CA LYS A 182 10.68 -10.61 0.15
C LYS A 182 9.84 -10.27 -1.08
N VAL A 183 8.53 -10.12 -0.89
CA VAL A 183 7.61 -9.80 -1.99
C VAL A 183 7.85 -8.38 -2.50
N ILE A 184 7.99 -7.41 -1.61
CA ILE A 184 8.27 -6.01 -1.97
C ILE A 184 9.59 -5.92 -2.72
N LEU A 185 10.64 -6.58 -2.26
CA LEU A 185 11.95 -6.59 -2.92
C LEU A 185 11.88 -7.27 -4.29
N ALA A 186 11.18 -8.39 -4.41
CA ALA A 186 10.98 -9.07 -5.69
C ALA A 186 10.24 -8.17 -6.69
N ILE A 187 9.16 -7.51 -6.26
CA ILE A 187 8.40 -6.58 -7.09
C ILE A 187 9.27 -5.37 -7.48
N SER A 188 10.06 -4.83 -6.56
CA SER A 188 10.97 -3.70 -6.83
C SER A 188 12.00 -4.05 -7.91
N ILE A 189 12.57 -5.25 -7.87
CA ILE A 189 13.51 -5.74 -8.89
C ILE A 189 12.81 -5.91 -10.24
N VAL A 190 11.61 -6.49 -10.25
CA VAL A 190 10.83 -6.66 -11.48
C VAL A 190 10.47 -5.31 -12.09
N LEU A 191 10.00 -4.35 -11.27
CA LEU A 191 9.68 -3.00 -11.73
C LEU A 191 10.91 -2.26 -12.26
N TRP A 192 12.05 -2.40 -11.57
CA TRP A 192 13.30 -1.85 -12.07
C TRP A 192 13.67 -2.43 -13.43
N PHE A 193 13.57 -3.76 -13.60
CA PHE A 193 13.84 -4.40 -14.89
C PHE A 193 12.92 -3.89 -15.99
N LEU A 194 11.62 -3.79 -15.71
CA LEU A 194 10.64 -3.29 -16.68
C LEU A 194 10.84 -1.80 -17.02
N ALA A 195 11.33 -1.01 -16.08
CA ALA A 195 11.60 0.42 -16.28
C ALA A 195 12.95 0.67 -16.97
N SER A 196 13.98 -0.15 -16.68
CA SER A 196 15.34 0.02 -17.20
C SER A 196 15.54 -0.58 -18.60
N TYR A 197 14.64 -1.44 -19.05
CA TYR A 197 14.70 -2.06 -20.36
C TYR A 197 13.44 -1.75 -21.19
N GLY A 198 13.64 -1.50 -22.48
CA GLY A 198 12.56 -1.24 -23.42
C GLY A 198 12.86 -1.82 -24.80
N PRO A 199 11.82 -2.30 -25.52
CA PRO A 199 11.98 -2.79 -26.87
C PRO A 199 12.06 -1.62 -27.85
N GLY A 200 13.06 -1.63 -28.71
CA GLY A 200 13.11 -0.75 -29.86
C GLY A 200 14.25 0.28 -29.89
N LYS A 201 14.42 0.86 -31.08
CA LYS A 201 15.49 1.85 -31.34
C LYS A 201 15.27 3.16 -30.61
N LYS A 202 14.01 3.50 -30.27
CA LYS A 202 13.67 4.74 -29.54
C LYS A 202 14.21 4.73 -28.12
N PHE A 203 14.13 3.59 -27.43
CA PHE A 203 14.70 3.44 -26.09
C PHE A 203 16.25 3.56 -26.10
N LYS A 204 16.90 2.90 -27.08
CA LYS A 204 18.37 2.94 -27.19
C LYS A 204 18.91 4.30 -27.58
N ASN A 205 18.18 5.05 -28.40
CA ASN A 205 18.59 6.37 -28.90
C ASN A 205 17.91 7.52 -28.18
N ALA A 206 17.34 7.28 -27.00
CA ALA A 206 16.62 8.30 -26.22
C ALA A 206 17.49 9.54 -25.94
N ASP A 207 18.76 9.34 -25.62
CA ASP A 207 19.69 10.44 -25.36
C ASP A 207 19.90 11.34 -26.58
N THR A 208 20.04 10.74 -27.78
CA THR A 208 20.23 11.51 -29.02
C THR A 208 18.95 12.18 -29.49
N ILE A 209 17.79 11.50 -29.35
CA ILE A 209 16.49 12.05 -29.75
C ILE A 209 16.13 13.26 -28.89
N VAL A 210 16.20 13.13 -27.57
CA VAL A 210 15.85 14.23 -26.65
C VAL A 210 16.82 15.40 -26.80
N ARG A 211 18.12 15.16 -26.97
CA ARG A 211 19.10 16.23 -27.21
C ARG A 211 18.88 16.97 -28.52
N THR A 212 18.43 16.29 -29.56
CA THR A 212 18.07 16.94 -30.84
C THR A 212 16.76 17.72 -30.78
N GLU A 213 15.79 17.28 -30.00
CA GLU A 213 14.53 18.03 -29.80
C GLU A 213 14.68 19.28 -28.92
N VAL A 214 15.70 19.30 -28.08
CA VAL A 214 15.92 20.35 -27.05
C VAL A 214 16.95 21.39 -27.46
N VAL A 215 17.56 21.26 -28.64
CA VAL A 215 18.61 22.19 -29.14
C VAL A 215 18.15 23.67 -29.17
N ASP A 216 16.86 23.94 -29.28
CA ASP A 216 16.31 25.30 -29.39
C ASP A 216 15.83 25.92 -28.05
N THR A 217 15.99 25.24 -26.92
CA THR A 217 15.50 25.74 -25.63
C THR A 217 16.65 25.81 -24.61
N ASN A 218 16.82 26.98 -23.96
CA ASN A 218 17.76 27.16 -22.84
C ASN A 218 17.28 26.34 -21.60
N ILE A 219 17.53 25.04 -21.60
CA ILE A 219 17.15 24.12 -20.53
C ILE A 219 18.39 23.80 -19.69
N THR A 220 18.21 23.76 -18.37
CA THR A 220 19.25 23.38 -17.42
C THR A 220 19.60 21.89 -17.58
N GLU A 221 20.87 21.49 -17.35
CA GLU A 221 21.30 20.09 -17.45
C GLU A 221 20.42 19.12 -16.64
N ALA A 222 19.97 19.54 -15.47
CA ALA A 222 19.06 18.76 -14.64
C ALA A 222 17.68 18.52 -15.30
N GLU A 223 17.14 19.51 -16.02
CA GLU A 223 15.89 19.37 -16.76
C GLU A 223 16.06 18.49 -18.01
N LEU A 224 17.22 18.54 -18.62
CA LEU A 224 17.56 17.66 -19.75
C LEU A 224 17.61 16.19 -19.29
N ASP A 225 18.32 15.92 -18.21
CA ASP A 225 18.40 14.56 -17.64
C ASP A 225 17.01 14.04 -17.22
N PHE A 226 16.16 14.90 -16.65
CA PHE A 226 14.79 14.54 -16.32
C PHE A 226 13.96 14.19 -17.57
N LYS A 227 14.09 14.97 -18.65
CA LYS A 227 13.41 14.69 -19.93
C LYS A 227 13.90 13.39 -20.57
N ILE A 228 15.19 13.12 -20.52
CA ILE A 228 15.77 11.87 -21.02
C ILE A 228 15.24 10.68 -20.21
N ALA A 229 15.22 10.80 -18.88
CA ALA A 229 14.70 9.77 -18.01
C ALA A 229 13.20 9.51 -18.26
N SER A 230 12.39 10.56 -18.41
CA SER A 230 10.96 10.47 -18.73
C SER A 230 10.73 9.81 -20.09
N PHE A 231 11.49 10.18 -21.12
CA PHE A 231 11.37 9.59 -22.45
C PHE A 231 11.79 8.11 -22.45
N LYS A 232 12.84 7.75 -21.70
CA LYS A 232 13.23 6.35 -21.50
C LYS A 232 12.14 5.55 -20.81
N LEU A 233 11.55 6.10 -19.75
CA LEU A 233 10.47 5.46 -19.00
C LEU A 233 9.24 5.23 -19.88
N GLU A 234 8.85 6.19 -20.68
CA GLU A 234 7.72 6.12 -21.61
C GLU A 234 7.89 5.03 -22.68
N ASN A 235 9.12 4.82 -23.15
CA ASN A 235 9.46 3.81 -24.14
C ASN A 235 9.99 2.49 -23.53
N SER A 236 9.95 2.33 -22.21
CA SER A 236 10.28 1.12 -21.48
C SER A 236 9.12 0.10 -21.55
N TYR A 237 9.37 -1.15 -21.10
CA TYR A 237 8.31 -2.15 -21.00
C TYR A 237 7.14 -1.67 -20.12
N ILE A 238 7.43 -0.98 -19.01
CA ILE A 238 6.40 -0.45 -18.13
C ILE A 238 5.59 0.66 -18.79
N GLY A 239 6.23 1.54 -19.56
CA GLY A 239 5.56 2.59 -20.34
C GLY A 239 4.65 2.03 -21.42
N ILE A 240 5.10 1.00 -22.13
CA ILE A 240 4.29 0.32 -23.15
C ILE A 240 3.07 -0.37 -22.52
N MET A 241 3.25 -1.04 -21.36
CA MET A 241 2.13 -1.63 -20.63
C MET A 241 1.16 -0.54 -20.13
N GLY A 242 1.68 0.60 -19.66
CA GLY A 242 0.87 1.75 -19.28
C GLY A 242 0.01 2.25 -20.43
N LYS A 243 0.62 2.48 -21.61
CA LYS A 243 -0.10 2.89 -22.83
C LYS A 243 -1.14 1.86 -23.31
N ALA A 244 -0.92 0.57 -23.09
CA ALA A 244 -1.89 -0.47 -23.43
C ALA A 244 -3.12 -0.44 -22.49
N ILE A 245 -2.95 0.01 -21.26
CA ILE A 245 -4.03 0.11 -20.27
C ILE A 245 -4.74 1.48 -20.34
N GLU A 246 -4.06 2.52 -20.84
CA GLU A 246 -4.56 3.88 -21.03
C GLU A 246 -5.97 3.96 -21.64
N PRO A 247 -6.29 3.25 -22.77
CA PRO A 247 -7.63 3.30 -23.35
C PRO A 247 -8.73 2.72 -22.44
N ALA A 248 -8.38 1.89 -21.45
CA ALA A 248 -9.33 1.38 -20.48
C ALA A 248 -9.53 2.36 -19.30
N ILE A 249 -8.58 3.24 -19.04
CA ILE A 249 -8.58 4.20 -17.91
C ILE A 249 -9.00 5.60 -18.38
N SER A 250 -8.75 5.97 -19.65
CA SER A 250 -9.13 7.26 -20.24
C SER A 250 -10.62 7.62 -20.02
N PRO A 251 -11.61 6.68 -20.11
CA PRO A 251 -13.01 7.01 -19.80
C PRO A 251 -13.24 7.44 -18.33
N LEU A 252 -12.28 7.19 -17.45
CA LEU A 252 -12.33 7.57 -16.03
C LEU A 252 -11.72 8.96 -15.76
N GLY A 253 -11.24 9.68 -16.82
CA GLY A 253 -10.70 11.03 -16.71
C GLY A 253 -9.24 11.09 -16.22
N TYR A 254 -8.49 10.04 -16.41
CA TYR A 254 -7.04 9.99 -16.18
C TYR A 254 -6.32 10.10 -17.54
N ASP A 255 -6.23 11.33 -18.06
CA ASP A 255 -5.42 11.67 -19.23
C ASP A 255 -4.04 12.18 -18.81
#